data_8877a4152ad6a3379aea150776efee60
#
_entry.id   8877a4152ad6a3379aea150776efee60
#
_cell.length_a   1.000
_cell.length_b   1.000
_cell.length_c   1.000
_cell.angle_alpha   90.00
_cell.angle_beta   90.00
_cell.angle_gamma   90.00
#
_symmetry.space_group_name_H-M   'P 1'
#
loop_
_entity.id
_entity.type
_entity.pdbx_description
1 polymer ?
#
loop_
_entity_poly.entity_id
_entity_poly.type
_entity_poly.pdbx_seq_one_letter_code
_entity_poly.pdbx_strand_id
1 'polypeptide(L)'
;DAAQELRLRLSDTDIRVEAGPEGLLLAAQLPQADTVVTAVMGSVGLEPTLAAIRQKKRIALANKETLVCAGELVMAQAERCGADIVPVDSEHSAIFQSLQGCRDRNEVRRLLLTCSGGPFFGRTYQQLESVTPADALKHPNWSMGAKITIDSATLMNKGLEVIEAMRLYRLPVEQVDVVIHRQSIVHSLVEYRDGAMIAQLGTPDMKLPIRYAFTWPYRAPSPDRPLDLLTCGELTFRAPDMEAFPCLRIARQCARTGGTACAIMNGANETAVALFLQAVSYTHLRAHETLANL
;
A
#
# COMPACT_ATOMS: atom_id res chain seq x y z
N ASP A 1 -18.30 26.19 -0.98
CA ASP A 1 -17.69 24.87 -0.98
C ASP A 1 -16.84 24.70 -2.26
N ALA A 2 -15.83 23.83 -2.23
CA ALA A 2 -14.84 23.69 -3.32
C ALA A 2 -15.49 23.34 -4.67
N ALA A 3 -16.54 22.53 -4.67
CA ALA A 3 -17.23 22.17 -5.92
C ALA A 3 -18.00 23.35 -6.52
N GLN A 4 -18.61 24.19 -5.71
CA GLN A 4 -19.26 25.43 -6.20
C GLN A 4 -18.25 26.42 -6.74
N GLU A 5 -17.12 26.60 -6.06
CA GLU A 5 -16.04 27.46 -6.55
C GLU A 5 -15.48 26.95 -7.89
N LEU A 6 -15.27 25.63 -8.00
CA LEU A 6 -14.78 25.05 -9.25
C LEU A 6 -15.80 25.19 -10.40
N ARG A 7 -17.10 24.99 -10.14
CA ARG A 7 -18.15 25.23 -11.14
C ARG A 7 -18.18 26.67 -11.62
N LEU A 8 -17.98 27.63 -10.70
CA LEU A 8 -17.91 29.04 -11.06
C LEU A 8 -16.67 29.35 -11.94
N ARG A 9 -15.51 28.78 -11.59
CA ARG A 9 -14.27 28.97 -12.36
C ARG A 9 -14.31 28.31 -13.73
N LEU A 10 -15.11 27.28 -13.92
CA LEU A 10 -15.26 26.55 -15.19
C LEU A 10 -16.57 26.85 -15.92
N SER A 11 -17.25 27.93 -15.53
CA SER A 11 -18.58 28.31 -16.08
C SER A 11 -18.57 28.63 -17.59
N ASP A 12 -17.42 28.92 -18.16
CA ASP A 12 -17.17 29.18 -19.58
C ASP A 12 -16.74 27.91 -20.35
N THR A 13 -16.80 26.74 -19.73
CA THR A 13 -16.42 25.46 -20.35
C THR A 13 -17.54 24.44 -20.23
N ASP A 14 -17.48 23.38 -21.07
CA ASP A 14 -18.39 22.21 -20.97
C ASP A 14 -17.93 21.16 -19.95
N ILE A 15 -16.97 21.50 -19.08
CA ILE A 15 -16.41 20.58 -18.10
C ILE A 15 -17.41 20.37 -16.96
N ARG A 16 -17.85 19.13 -16.79
CA ARG A 16 -18.73 18.75 -15.67
C ARG A 16 -17.94 18.69 -14.36
N VAL A 17 -18.50 19.29 -13.33
CA VAL A 17 -17.97 19.26 -11.96
C VAL A 17 -18.94 18.50 -11.07
N GLU A 18 -18.53 17.31 -10.68
CA GLU A 18 -19.25 16.45 -9.74
C GLU A 18 -18.61 16.54 -8.35
N ALA A 19 -19.35 16.13 -7.32
CA ALA A 19 -18.88 16.23 -5.94
C ALA A 19 -19.49 15.11 -5.08
N GLY A 20 -18.83 14.84 -3.95
CA GLY A 20 -19.28 13.84 -2.98
C GLY A 20 -19.12 12.40 -3.45
N PRO A 21 -19.68 11.43 -2.70
CA PRO A 21 -19.60 10.01 -3.03
C PRO A 21 -20.18 9.68 -4.41
N GLU A 22 -21.28 10.32 -4.80
CA GLU A 22 -21.91 10.13 -6.11
C GLU A 22 -20.97 10.57 -7.25
N GLY A 23 -20.27 11.71 -7.06
CA GLY A 23 -19.28 12.17 -8.02
C GLY A 23 -18.12 11.18 -8.22
N LEU A 24 -17.66 10.54 -7.15
CA LEU A 24 -16.64 9.49 -7.23
C LEU A 24 -17.15 8.25 -8.00
N LEU A 25 -18.40 7.84 -7.76
CA LEU A 25 -19.01 6.72 -8.48
C LEU A 25 -19.18 7.03 -9.96
N LEU A 26 -19.66 8.23 -10.30
CA LEU A 26 -19.77 8.68 -11.70
C LEU A 26 -18.42 8.68 -12.40
N ALA A 27 -17.38 9.23 -11.77
CA ALA A 27 -16.02 9.24 -12.32
C ALA A 27 -15.48 7.82 -12.55
N ALA A 28 -15.69 6.91 -11.59
CA ALA A 28 -15.25 5.52 -11.70
C ALA A 28 -15.96 4.74 -12.83
N GLN A 29 -17.15 5.17 -13.21
CA GLN A 29 -17.99 4.51 -14.23
C GLN A 29 -17.96 5.18 -15.60
N LEU A 30 -17.19 6.25 -15.79
CA LEU A 30 -17.11 6.97 -17.06
C LEU A 30 -16.86 6.01 -18.24
N PRO A 31 -17.76 5.92 -19.25
CA PRO A 31 -17.62 4.94 -20.33
C PRO A 31 -16.37 5.13 -21.19
N GLN A 32 -15.84 6.37 -21.26
CA GLN A 32 -14.67 6.72 -22.05
C GLN A 32 -13.34 6.30 -21.40
N ALA A 33 -13.36 5.94 -20.12
CA ALA A 33 -12.17 5.48 -19.39
C ALA A 33 -12.16 3.96 -19.33
N ASP A 34 -11.09 3.34 -19.78
CA ASP A 34 -10.82 1.88 -19.65
C ASP A 34 -10.05 1.52 -18.38
N THR A 35 -9.40 2.51 -17.78
CA THR A 35 -8.58 2.36 -16.57
C THR A 35 -9.02 3.37 -15.50
N VAL A 36 -9.15 2.92 -14.27
CA VAL A 36 -9.46 3.75 -13.10
C VAL A 36 -8.32 3.67 -12.10
N VAL A 37 -7.79 4.84 -11.73
CA VAL A 37 -6.82 4.95 -10.62
C VAL A 37 -7.58 5.16 -9.33
N THR A 38 -7.46 4.22 -8.40
CA THR A 38 -8.06 4.34 -7.07
C THR A 38 -7.00 4.80 -6.08
N ALA A 39 -6.88 6.12 -5.90
CA ALA A 39 -5.86 6.77 -5.06
C ALA A 39 -6.47 7.64 -3.95
N VAL A 40 -7.77 7.54 -3.71
CA VAL A 40 -8.43 8.20 -2.57
C VAL A 40 -8.02 7.51 -1.26
N MET A 41 -7.88 8.28 -0.19
CA MET A 41 -7.43 7.76 1.10
C MET A 41 -8.56 7.05 1.86
N GLY A 42 -8.20 6.01 2.63
CA GLY A 42 -9.10 5.29 3.52
C GLY A 42 -10.13 4.42 2.79
N SER A 43 -11.16 4.00 3.49
CA SER A 43 -12.20 3.09 2.97
C SER A 43 -13.12 3.71 1.91
N VAL A 44 -13.08 5.02 1.68
CA VAL A 44 -13.87 5.74 0.67
C VAL A 44 -13.62 5.23 -0.75
N GLY A 45 -12.43 4.66 -1.01
CA GLY A 45 -12.07 4.08 -2.30
C GLY A 45 -12.77 2.76 -2.65
N LEU A 46 -13.41 2.08 -1.70
CA LEU A 46 -13.98 0.76 -1.89
C LEU A 46 -15.14 0.75 -2.90
N GLU A 47 -16.16 1.59 -2.70
CA GLU A 47 -17.32 1.63 -3.58
C GLU A 47 -16.99 2.04 -5.02
N PRO A 48 -16.21 3.10 -5.26
CA PRO A 48 -15.77 3.44 -6.62
C PRO A 48 -14.96 2.32 -7.28
N THR A 49 -14.10 1.63 -6.53
CA THR A 49 -13.34 0.48 -7.04
C THR A 49 -14.27 -0.65 -7.48
N LEU A 50 -15.24 -1.03 -6.66
CA LEU A 50 -16.24 -2.06 -7.01
C LEU A 50 -17.11 -1.63 -8.21
N ALA A 51 -17.47 -0.35 -8.30
CA ALA A 51 -18.23 0.19 -9.42
C ALA A 51 -17.43 0.10 -10.73
N ALA A 52 -16.15 0.45 -10.73
CA ALA A 52 -15.27 0.32 -11.89
C ALA A 52 -15.04 -1.15 -12.29
N ILE A 53 -14.87 -2.06 -11.33
CA ILE A 53 -14.74 -3.50 -11.56
C ILE A 53 -15.98 -4.07 -12.28
N ARG A 54 -17.20 -3.66 -11.85
CA ARG A 54 -18.45 -4.07 -12.51
C ARG A 54 -18.53 -3.64 -13.97
N GLN A 55 -17.87 -2.55 -14.33
CA GLN A 55 -17.72 -2.06 -15.70
C GLN A 55 -16.53 -2.71 -16.46
N LYS A 56 -15.90 -3.73 -15.87
CA LYS A 56 -14.75 -4.46 -16.42
C LYS A 56 -13.54 -3.56 -16.72
N LYS A 57 -13.38 -2.48 -15.99
CA LYS A 57 -12.25 -1.57 -16.16
C LYS A 57 -11.02 -2.13 -15.47
N ARG A 58 -9.85 -1.79 -15.98
CA ARG A 58 -8.59 -2.00 -15.28
C ARG A 58 -8.53 -1.08 -14.04
N ILE A 59 -8.13 -1.64 -12.92
CA ILE A 59 -7.94 -0.89 -11.69
C ILE A 59 -6.44 -0.72 -11.43
N ALA A 60 -5.94 0.51 -11.56
CA ALA A 60 -4.61 0.88 -11.05
C ALA A 60 -4.76 1.20 -9.56
N LEU A 61 -4.50 0.20 -8.72
CA LEU A 61 -4.84 0.23 -7.29
C LEU A 61 -3.70 0.86 -6.49
N ALA A 62 -3.92 2.07 -5.99
CA ALA A 62 -3.03 2.78 -5.06
C ALA A 62 -3.57 2.82 -3.62
N ASN A 63 -4.89 2.64 -3.45
CA ASN A 63 -5.55 2.60 -2.14
C ASN A 63 -5.47 1.20 -1.53
N LYS A 64 -4.53 0.98 -0.63
CA LYS A 64 -4.34 -0.32 0.03
C LYS A 64 -5.47 -0.68 0.98
N GLU A 65 -6.13 0.31 1.59
CA GLU A 65 -7.23 0.12 2.53
C GLU A 65 -8.41 -0.63 1.88
N THR A 66 -8.62 -0.46 0.58
CA THR A 66 -9.63 -1.21 -0.20
C THR A 66 -9.44 -2.73 -0.06
N LEU A 67 -8.20 -3.23 -0.17
CA LEU A 67 -7.92 -4.66 -0.01
C LEU A 67 -7.76 -5.09 1.44
N VAL A 68 -7.32 -4.21 2.31
CA VAL A 68 -7.25 -4.48 3.75
C VAL A 68 -8.65 -4.68 4.32
N CYS A 69 -9.59 -3.80 3.99
CA CYS A 69 -10.96 -3.83 4.54
C CYS A 69 -11.86 -4.86 3.87
N ALA A 70 -11.76 -5.02 2.56
CA ALA A 70 -12.71 -5.82 1.77
C ALA A 70 -12.05 -6.64 0.65
N GLY A 71 -10.78 -7.03 0.82
CA GLY A 71 -9.99 -7.66 -0.24
C GLY A 71 -10.61 -8.93 -0.81
N GLU A 72 -11.21 -9.79 0.01
CA GLU A 72 -11.90 -10.99 -0.49
C GLU A 72 -13.05 -10.64 -1.43
N LEU A 73 -13.87 -9.66 -1.06
CA LEU A 73 -14.99 -9.18 -1.86
C LEU A 73 -14.49 -8.55 -3.18
N VAL A 74 -13.46 -7.70 -3.10
CA VAL A 74 -12.90 -6.99 -4.26
C VAL A 74 -12.27 -7.97 -5.24
N MET A 75 -11.43 -8.90 -4.78
CA MET A 75 -10.77 -9.88 -5.64
C MET A 75 -11.77 -10.87 -6.27
N ALA A 76 -12.77 -11.32 -5.51
CA ALA A 76 -13.84 -12.18 -6.05
C ALA A 76 -14.68 -11.45 -7.11
N GLN A 77 -14.97 -10.17 -6.90
CA GLN A 77 -15.69 -9.35 -7.88
C GLN A 77 -14.86 -9.11 -9.13
N ALA A 78 -13.56 -8.82 -8.99
CA ALA A 78 -12.66 -8.63 -10.12
C ALA A 78 -12.58 -9.90 -10.99
N GLU A 79 -12.43 -11.05 -10.37
CA GLU A 79 -12.43 -12.34 -11.08
C GLU A 79 -13.73 -12.60 -11.83
N ARG A 80 -14.89 -12.43 -11.16
CA ARG A 80 -16.21 -12.60 -11.81
C ARG A 80 -16.43 -11.70 -13.02
N CYS A 81 -15.93 -10.46 -12.94
CA CYS A 81 -16.10 -9.49 -14.00
C CYS A 81 -15.00 -9.57 -15.08
N GLY A 82 -13.90 -10.28 -14.82
CA GLY A 82 -12.73 -10.28 -15.68
C GLY A 82 -12.04 -8.92 -15.70
N ALA A 83 -12.00 -8.21 -14.55
CA ALA A 83 -11.33 -6.94 -14.40
C ALA A 83 -9.91 -7.14 -13.84
N ASP A 84 -8.93 -6.50 -14.46
CA ASP A 84 -7.55 -6.54 -13.98
C ASP A 84 -7.33 -5.59 -12.82
N ILE A 85 -6.69 -6.07 -11.76
CA ILE A 85 -6.19 -5.23 -10.66
C ILE A 85 -4.66 -5.17 -10.78
N VAL A 86 -4.14 -3.99 -11.08
CA VAL A 86 -2.70 -3.73 -11.21
C VAL A 86 -2.25 -2.84 -10.05
N PRO A 87 -1.36 -3.33 -9.18
CA PRO A 87 -0.95 -2.58 -8.01
C PRO A 87 -0.05 -1.39 -8.38
N VAL A 88 -0.29 -0.26 -7.72
CA VAL A 88 0.50 0.97 -7.81
C VAL A 88 1.48 1.09 -6.63
N ASP A 89 1.13 0.53 -5.47
CA ASP A 89 2.06 0.44 -4.34
C ASP A 89 3.38 -0.19 -4.80
N SER A 90 4.54 0.42 -4.43
CA SER A 90 5.84 0.06 -5.01
C SER A 90 6.24 -1.39 -4.73
N GLU A 91 5.97 -1.88 -3.53
CA GLU A 91 6.29 -3.24 -3.10
C GLU A 91 5.41 -4.25 -3.84
N HIS A 92 4.12 -3.96 -3.96
CA HIS A 92 3.19 -4.83 -4.68
C HIS A 92 3.43 -4.79 -6.18
N SER A 93 3.70 -3.63 -6.76
CA SER A 93 4.12 -3.53 -8.15
C SER A 93 5.37 -4.37 -8.43
N ALA A 94 6.35 -4.37 -7.51
CA ALA A 94 7.56 -5.18 -7.63
C ALA A 94 7.27 -6.68 -7.63
N ILE A 95 6.41 -7.15 -6.72
CA ILE A 95 5.95 -8.55 -6.69
C ILE A 95 5.19 -8.89 -7.96
N PHE A 96 4.25 -8.03 -8.38
CA PHE A 96 3.48 -8.21 -9.60
C PHE A 96 4.39 -8.37 -10.83
N GLN A 97 5.43 -7.53 -10.94
CA GLN A 97 6.43 -7.64 -12.01
C GLN A 97 7.26 -8.91 -11.92
N SER A 98 7.65 -9.32 -10.71
CA SER A 98 8.46 -10.53 -10.47
C SER A 98 7.67 -11.82 -10.73
N LEU A 99 6.34 -11.75 -10.71
CA LEU A 99 5.44 -12.87 -10.99
C LEU A 99 5.01 -13.00 -12.46
N GLN A 100 5.45 -12.11 -13.37
CA GLN A 100 5.00 -12.14 -14.77
C GLN A 100 5.36 -13.45 -15.51
N GLY A 101 6.40 -14.15 -15.09
CA GLY A 101 6.77 -15.46 -15.65
C GLY A 101 6.21 -16.66 -14.89
N CYS A 102 5.55 -16.45 -13.74
CA CYS A 102 5.03 -17.51 -12.89
C CYS A 102 3.70 -18.04 -13.45
N ARG A 103 3.66 -19.31 -13.84
CA ARG A 103 2.47 -19.96 -14.41
C ARG A 103 1.56 -20.54 -13.34
N ASP A 104 2.12 -21.02 -12.22
CA ASP A 104 1.39 -21.60 -11.11
C ASP A 104 1.85 -20.95 -9.79
N ARG A 105 0.91 -20.44 -9.00
CA ARG A 105 1.20 -19.87 -7.68
C ARG A 105 1.79 -20.88 -6.69
N ASN A 106 1.61 -22.17 -6.92
CA ASN A 106 2.26 -23.22 -6.14
C ASN A 106 3.79 -23.25 -6.32
N GLU A 107 4.34 -22.62 -7.36
CA GLU A 107 5.78 -22.44 -7.56
C GLU A 107 6.37 -21.43 -6.54
N VAL A 108 5.54 -20.54 -6.01
CA VAL A 108 5.95 -19.52 -5.03
C VAL A 108 6.13 -20.16 -3.65
N ARG A 109 7.31 -20.00 -3.07
CA ARG A 109 7.58 -20.39 -1.69
C ARG A 109 7.09 -19.31 -0.73
N ARG A 110 7.47 -18.06 -0.96
CA ARG A 110 7.02 -16.90 -0.20
C ARG A 110 7.30 -15.58 -0.94
N LEU A 111 6.62 -14.53 -0.48
CA LEU A 111 6.91 -13.15 -0.85
C LEU A 111 7.73 -12.50 0.26
N LEU A 112 8.67 -11.62 -0.11
CA LEU A 112 9.44 -10.81 0.83
C LEU A 112 9.17 -9.34 0.53
N LEU A 113 8.33 -8.71 1.34
CA LEU A 113 8.06 -7.28 1.29
C LEU A 113 9.23 -6.53 1.91
N THR A 114 9.83 -5.62 1.17
CA THR A 114 10.88 -4.76 1.70
C THR A 114 10.29 -3.52 2.36
N CYS A 115 10.99 -2.93 3.30
CA CYS A 115 10.67 -1.61 3.85
C CYS A 115 11.94 -0.90 4.35
N SER A 116 11.89 0.43 4.43
CA SER A 116 13.00 1.23 4.98
C SER A 116 13.20 1.03 6.50
N GLY A 117 12.18 0.51 7.20
CA GLY A 117 12.12 0.45 8.66
C GLY A 117 11.74 1.78 9.32
N GLY A 118 11.40 2.81 8.52
CA GLY A 118 10.94 4.10 9.01
C GLY A 118 12.03 4.94 9.71
N PRO A 119 11.62 6.08 10.32
CA PRO A 119 12.54 7.01 11.01
C PRO A 119 13.10 6.43 12.30
N PHE A 120 12.45 5.45 12.90
CA PHE A 120 12.82 4.91 14.21
C PHE A 120 13.59 3.58 14.14
N PHE A 121 14.01 3.17 12.96
CA PHE A 121 14.79 1.95 12.79
C PHE A 121 15.98 1.88 13.75
N GLY A 122 16.10 0.76 14.48
CA GLY A 122 17.17 0.51 15.45
C GLY A 122 16.93 1.11 16.85
N ARG A 123 15.78 1.77 17.08
CA ARG A 123 15.39 2.22 18.43
C ARG A 123 14.72 1.07 19.19
N THR A 124 14.99 1.03 20.48
CA THR A 124 14.29 0.12 21.41
C THR A 124 12.90 0.67 21.76
N TYR A 125 12.03 -0.19 22.29
CA TYR A 125 10.71 0.21 22.77
C TYR A 125 10.76 1.40 23.75
N GLN A 126 11.68 1.38 24.72
CA GLN A 126 11.85 2.45 25.70
C GLN A 126 12.26 3.79 25.06
N GLN A 127 13.06 3.73 23.98
CA GLN A 127 13.46 4.96 23.26
C GLN A 127 12.33 5.55 22.42
N LEU A 128 11.24 4.79 22.22
CA LEU A 128 10.05 5.27 21.50
C LEU A 128 9.05 5.99 22.40
N GLU A 129 9.18 5.90 23.73
CA GLU A 129 8.25 6.52 24.68
C GLU A 129 8.20 8.07 24.57
N SER A 130 9.29 8.70 24.17
CA SER A 130 9.42 10.15 24.10
C SER A 130 9.33 10.73 22.69
N VAL A 131 9.00 9.90 21.66
CA VAL A 131 8.97 10.41 20.28
C VAL A 131 7.74 11.30 20.03
N THR A 132 7.97 12.34 19.25
CA THR A 132 6.96 13.33 18.90
C THR A 132 6.40 13.08 17.48
N PRO A 133 5.23 13.67 17.12
CA PRO A 133 4.76 13.66 15.74
C PRO A 133 5.79 14.21 14.75
N ALA A 134 6.52 15.25 15.13
CA ALA A 134 7.57 15.84 14.30
C ALA A 134 8.74 14.89 14.03
N ASP A 135 9.06 14.00 14.97
CA ASP A 135 10.08 12.97 14.76
C ASP A 135 9.58 11.84 13.86
N ALA A 136 8.33 11.43 14.04
CA ALA A 136 7.72 10.38 13.26
C ALA A 136 7.49 10.77 11.79
N LEU A 137 7.33 12.05 11.50
CA LEU A 137 7.15 12.57 10.14
C LEU A 137 8.46 12.68 9.33
N LYS A 138 9.62 12.42 9.92
CA LYS A 138 10.93 12.45 9.24
C LYS A 138 11.27 11.12 8.57
N HIS A 139 10.59 10.80 7.44
CA HIS A 139 10.90 9.58 6.71
C HIS A 139 12.27 9.68 6.01
N PRO A 140 13.12 8.60 6.05
CA PRO A 140 14.50 8.67 5.52
C PRO A 140 14.60 8.80 4.01
N ASN A 141 13.68 8.19 3.24
CA ASN A 141 13.83 8.01 1.79
C ASN A 141 12.67 8.61 0.98
N TRP A 142 11.48 8.77 1.58
CA TRP A 142 10.25 9.14 0.87
C TRP A 142 9.65 10.42 1.43
N SER A 143 9.17 11.28 0.53
CA SER A 143 8.28 12.38 0.89
C SER A 143 6.83 11.94 0.68
N MET A 144 6.09 11.74 1.77
CA MET A 144 4.75 11.14 1.75
C MET A 144 3.77 11.94 2.60
N GLY A 145 2.48 11.65 2.46
CA GLY A 145 1.45 12.20 3.34
C GLY A 145 1.63 11.80 4.81
N ALA A 146 1.08 12.59 5.73
CA ALA A 146 1.30 12.41 7.17
C ALA A 146 0.87 11.01 7.66
N LYS A 147 -0.30 10.52 7.27
CA LYS A 147 -0.83 9.20 7.70
C LYS A 147 0.13 8.06 7.35
N ILE A 148 0.51 7.93 6.09
CA ILE A 148 1.40 6.84 5.65
C ILE A 148 2.81 6.97 6.24
N THR A 149 3.28 8.19 6.55
CA THR A 149 4.57 8.40 7.21
C THR A 149 4.54 7.89 8.65
N ILE A 150 3.46 8.13 9.41
CA ILE A 150 3.24 7.55 10.74
C ILE A 150 3.12 6.03 10.66
N ASP A 151 2.37 5.51 9.70
CA ASP A 151 2.25 4.05 9.49
C ASP A 151 3.61 3.41 9.16
N SER A 152 4.48 4.11 8.43
CA SER A 152 5.87 3.67 8.20
C SER A 152 6.70 3.68 9.49
N ALA A 153 6.54 4.71 10.32
CA ALA A 153 7.26 4.85 11.58
C ALA A 153 6.93 3.73 12.59
N THR A 154 5.71 3.18 12.53
CA THR A 154 5.21 2.10 13.41
C THR A 154 5.30 0.70 12.78
N LEU A 155 5.72 0.57 11.53
CA LEU A 155 5.60 -0.62 10.69
C LEU A 155 4.14 -1.05 10.40
N MET A 156 3.13 -0.24 10.74
CA MET A 156 1.75 -0.51 10.37
C MET A 156 1.57 -0.48 8.84
N ASN A 157 2.22 0.45 8.12
CA ASN A 157 2.18 0.46 6.67
C ASN A 157 2.56 -0.91 6.09
N LYS A 158 3.63 -1.52 6.63
CA LYS A 158 4.05 -2.85 6.21
C LYS A 158 3.07 -3.95 6.65
N GLY A 159 2.42 -3.77 7.79
CA GLY A 159 1.32 -4.64 8.22
C GLY A 159 0.13 -4.62 7.25
N LEU A 160 -0.30 -3.44 6.81
CA LEU A 160 -1.36 -3.28 5.81
C LEU A 160 -0.94 -3.91 4.47
N GLU A 161 0.29 -3.74 4.06
CA GLU A 161 0.83 -4.33 2.82
C GLU A 161 0.93 -5.86 2.89
N VAL A 162 1.20 -6.46 4.06
CA VAL A 162 1.13 -7.93 4.23
C VAL A 162 -0.29 -8.43 3.93
N ILE A 163 -1.32 -7.74 4.45
CA ILE A 163 -2.72 -8.10 4.20
C ILE A 163 -3.06 -7.91 2.70
N GLU A 164 -2.63 -6.80 2.12
CA GLU A 164 -2.84 -6.53 0.69
C GLU A 164 -2.18 -7.59 -0.18
N ALA A 165 -0.92 -7.98 0.09
CA ALA A 165 -0.20 -9.01 -0.65
C ALA A 165 -0.92 -10.36 -0.62
N MET A 166 -1.39 -10.79 0.57
CA MET A 166 -2.11 -12.08 0.67
C MET A 166 -3.42 -12.06 -0.15
N ARG A 167 -4.09 -10.91 -0.27
CA ARG A 167 -5.30 -10.76 -1.10
C ARG A 167 -4.97 -10.73 -2.59
N LEU A 168 -4.03 -9.88 -3.01
CA LEU A 168 -3.63 -9.73 -4.42
C LEU A 168 -3.09 -11.04 -5.01
N TYR A 169 -2.23 -11.73 -4.26
CA TYR A 169 -1.51 -12.89 -4.77
C TYR A 169 -2.09 -14.23 -4.30
N ARG A 170 -3.18 -14.20 -3.49
CA ARG A 170 -3.87 -15.39 -2.98
C ARG A 170 -2.94 -16.35 -2.25
N LEU A 171 -2.06 -15.80 -1.43
CA LEU A 171 -1.15 -16.56 -0.59
C LEU A 171 -1.56 -16.43 0.89
N PRO A 172 -1.34 -17.47 1.70
CA PRO A 172 -1.56 -17.39 3.14
C PRO A 172 -0.57 -16.39 3.77
N VAL A 173 -0.95 -15.79 4.90
CA VAL A 173 -0.12 -14.78 5.59
C VAL A 173 1.26 -15.32 6.01
N GLU A 174 1.38 -16.63 6.19
CA GLU A 174 2.62 -17.34 6.50
C GLU A 174 3.63 -17.33 5.36
N GLN A 175 3.16 -17.12 4.12
CA GLN A 175 4.01 -16.99 2.93
C GLN A 175 4.31 -15.54 2.55
N VAL A 176 3.98 -14.57 3.41
CA VAL A 176 4.30 -13.15 3.19
C VAL A 176 5.20 -12.68 4.32
N ASP A 177 6.49 -12.59 4.07
CA ASP A 177 7.49 -12.11 5.00
C ASP A 177 7.86 -10.65 4.78
N VAL A 178 8.50 -10.04 5.78
CA VAL A 178 8.97 -8.65 5.75
C VAL A 178 10.46 -8.60 6.04
N VAL A 179 11.17 -7.80 5.25
CA VAL A 179 12.60 -7.52 5.45
C VAL A 179 12.87 -6.01 5.43
N ILE A 180 13.70 -5.55 6.34
CA ILE A 180 14.18 -4.16 6.35
C ILE A 180 15.28 -4.02 5.30
N HIS A 181 15.10 -3.11 4.36
CA HIS A 181 16.05 -2.72 3.33
C HIS A 181 16.15 -1.19 3.30
N ARG A 182 17.15 -0.64 4.00
CA ARG A 182 17.28 0.80 4.27
C ARG A 182 17.43 1.64 3.01
N GLN A 183 18.05 1.10 1.98
CA GLN A 183 18.36 1.80 0.73
C GLN A 183 17.12 1.99 -0.17
N SER A 184 16.06 1.21 0.05
CA SER A 184 14.82 1.24 -0.76
C SER A 184 15.06 1.08 -2.28
N ILE A 185 16.10 0.33 -2.68
CA ILE A 185 16.45 0.03 -4.08
C ILE A 185 15.78 -1.25 -4.54
N VAL A 186 15.78 -2.29 -3.69
CA VAL A 186 14.99 -3.51 -3.91
C VAL A 186 13.60 -3.25 -3.36
N HIS A 187 12.59 -3.23 -4.23
CA HIS A 187 11.22 -2.87 -3.83
C HIS A 187 10.40 -4.04 -3.32
N SER A 188 10.72 -5.27 -3.63
CA SER A 188 10.29 -6.54 -3.01
C SER A 188 10.82 -7.72 -3.82
N LEU A 189 10.66 -8.94 -3.28
CA LEU A 189 11.17 -10.17 -3.90
C LEU A 189 10.12 -11.28 -3.83
N VAL A 190 10.21 -12.19 -4.80
CA VAL A 190 9.52 -13.47 -4.81
C VAL A 190 10.55 -14.58 -4.67
N GLU A 191 10.43 -15.41 -3.65
CA GLU A 191 11.22 -16.63 -3.48
C GLU A 191 10.42 -17.81 -4.03
N TYR A 192 11.00 -18.52 -4.99
CA TYR A 192 10.40 -19.69 -5.59
C TYR A 192 10.84 -20.98 -4.87
N ARG A 193 10.11 -22.08 -5.09
CA ARG A 193 10.40 -23.38 -4.43
C ARG A 193 11.70 -24.04 -4.88
N ASP A 194 12.21 -23.68 -6.03
CA ASP A 194 13.53 -24.11 -6.52
C ASP A 194 14.70 -23.37 -5.86
N GLY A 195 14.40 -22.38 -5.00
CA GLY A 195 15.38 -21.54 -4.30
C GLY A 195 15.75 -20.26 -5.06
N ALA A 196 15.22 -20.04 -6.26
CA ALA A 196 15.46 -18.79 -6.98
C ALA A 196 14.73 -17.61 -6.29
N MET A 197 15.35 -16.44 -6.30
CA MET A 197 14.73 -15.18 -5.89
C MET A 197 14.66 -14.21 -7.07
N ILE A 198 13.48 -13.68 -7.37
CA ILE A 198 13.30 -12.65 -8.38
C ILE A 198 12.88 -11.35 -7.67
N ALA A 199 13.55 -10.27 -8.01
CA ALA A 199 13.35 -8.96 -7.41
C ALA A 199 13.23 -7.87 -8.47
N GLN A 200 12.40 -6.86 -8.21
CA GLN A 200 12.40 -5.64 -8.99
C GLN A 200 13.24 -4.59 -8.25
N LEU A 201 14.19 -4.00 -8.97
CA LEU A 201 15.06 -2.93 -8.49
C LEU A 201 14.74 -1.62 -9.21
N GLY A 202 14.87 -0.51 -8.51
CA GLY A 202 14.67 0.83 -9.07
C GLY A 202 15.05 1.92 -8.09
N THR A 203 15.14 3.15 -8.57
CA THR A 203 15.22 4.31 -7.69
C THR A 203 13.93 4.45 -6.87
N PRO A 204 13.97 4.97 -5.63
CA PRO A 204 12.77 5.16 -4.80
C PRO A 204 11.91 6.32 -5.36
N ASP A 205 11.16 6.03 -6.42
CA ASP A 205 10.28 6.98 -7.10
C ASP A 205 8.98 6.27 -7.53
N MET A 206 7.84 6.83 -7.13
CA MET A 206 6.51 6.30 -7.48
C MET A 206 6.17 6.38 -8.97
N LYS A 207 6.89 7.17 -9.76
CA LYS A 207 6.67 7.27 -11.21
C LYS A 207 6.82 5.91 -11.91
N LEU A 208 7.75 5.07 -11.47
CA LEU A 208 7.96 3.76 -12.06
C LEU A 208 6.74 2.83 -11.89
N PRO A 209 6.24 2.54 -10.67
CA PRO A 209 5.08 1.67 -10.49
C PRO A 209 3.79 2.30 -11.05
N ILE A 210 3.61 3.62 -10.95
CA ILE A 210 2.46 4.31 -11.54
C ILE A 210 2.47 4.13 -13.06
N ARG A 211 3.60 4.42 -13.73
CA ARG A 211 3.73 4.26 -15.18
C ARG A 211 3.45 2.82 -15.60
N TYR A 212 4.02 1.85 -14.88
CA TYR A 212 3.80 0.44 -15.19
C TYR A 212 2.34 0.03 -15.05
N ALA A 213 1.63 0.52 -14.04
CA ALA A 213 0.20 0.23 -13.87
C ALA A 213 -0.66 0.76 -15.04
N PHE A 214 -0.28 1.90 -15.64
CA PHE A 214 -0.96 2.44 -16.82
C PHE A 214 -0.61 1.71 -18.11
N THR A 215 0.63 1.24 -18.26
CA THR A 215 1.13 0.70 -19.53
C THR A 215 1.11 -0.82 -19.60
N TRP A 216 0.90 -1.49 -18.46
CA TRP A 216 0.82 -2.95 -18.42
C TRP A 216 -0.15 -3.49 -19.49
N PRO A 217 0.21 -4.59 -20.24
CA PRO A 217 1.36 -5.46 -20.00
C PRO A 217 2.69 -4.97 -20.60
N TYR A 218 2.74 -3.80 -21.18
CA TYR A 218 3.92 -3.25 -21.83
C TYR A 218 4.75 -2.37 -20.89
N ARG A 219 5.99 -2.08 -21.28
CA ARG A 219 6.87 -1.14 -20.59
C ARG A 219 7.09 0.09 -21.47
N ALA A 220 6.65 1.25 -21.00
CA ALA A 220 6.90 2.51 -21.68
C ALA A 220 8.30 3.07 -21.32
N PRO A 221 8.95 3.79 -22.26
CA PRO A 221 10.19 4.50 -21.96
C PRO A 221 10.03 5.48 -20.79
N SER A 222 11.09 5.63 -20.00
CA SER A 222 11.15 6.59 -18.90
C SER A 222 12.07 7.76 -19.27
N PRO A 223 11.67 9.02 -19.02
CA PRO A 223 12.58 10.17 -19.08
C PRO A 223 13.46 10.26 -17.83
N ASP A 224 13.14 9.48 -16.77
CA ASP A 224 13.86 9.52 -15.51
C ASP A 224 15.19 8.79 -15.61
N ARG A 225 16.18 9.21 -14.80
CA ARG A 225 17.48 8.55 -14.73
C ARG A 225 17.32 7.11 -14.22
N PRO A 226 17.82 6.09 -14.95
CA PRO A 226 17.75 4.70 -14.48
C PRO A 226 18.62 4.48 -13.24
N LEU A 227 18.32 3.41 -12.49
CA LEU A 227 19.19 2.94 -11.42
C LEU A 227 20.54 2.50 -12.03
N ASP A 228 21.64 2.98 -11.45
CA ASP A 228 23.00 2.56 -11.77
C ASP A 228 23.52 1.68 -10.63
N LEU A 229 23.68 0.39 -10.90
CA LEU A 229 24.17 -0.57 -9.92
C LEU A 229 25.61 -0.31 -9.46
N LEU A 230 26.42 0.36 -10.28
CA LEU A 230 27.81 0.68 -9.93
C LEU A 230 27.89 1.80 -8.87
N THR A 231 26.84 2.60 -8.74
CA THR A 231 26.78 3.74 -7.81
C THR A 231 25.80 3.54 -6.65
N CYS A 232 24.98 2.46 -6.66
CA CYS A 232 23.96 2.26 -5.62
C CYS A 232 24.52 1.82 -4.25
N GLY A 233 25.81 1.43 -4.18
CA GLY A 233 26.44 0.98 -2.94
C GLY A 233 25.99 -0.41 -2.48
N GLU A 234 26.08 -0.65 -1.16
CA GLU A 234 25.69 -1.93 -0.57
C GLU A 234 24.18 -2.06 -0.44
N LEU A 235 23.65 -3.24 -0.72
CA LEU A 235 22.26 -3.60 -0.47
C LEU A 235 22.20 -4.46 0.81
N THR A 236 21.59 -3.91 1.84
CA THR A 236 21.53 -4.55 3.17
C THR A 236 20.12 -5.00 3.51
N PHE A 237 20.00 -6.16 4.14
CA PHE A 237 18.72 -6.74 4.56
C PHE A 237 18.80 -7.15 6.04
N ARG A 238 17.73 -6.86 6.81
CA ARG A 238 17.61 -7.20 8.23
C ARG A 238 16.20 -7.66 8.56
N ALA A 239 16.05 -8.41 9.63
CA ALA A 239 14.74 -8.75 10.17
C ALA A 239 14.07 -7.51 10.81
N PRO A 240 12.73 -7.37 10.73
CA PRO A 240 12.00 -6.37 11.49
C PRO A 240 11.99 -6.72 12.98
N ASP A 241 12.09 -5.71 13.83
CA ASP A 241 11.90 -5.86 15.27
C ASP A 241 10.41 -5.74 15.62
N MET A 242 9.74 -6.91 15.77
CA MET A 242 8.31 -6.94 16.08
C MET A 242 7.99 -6.75 17.57
N GLU A 243 8.99 -6.63 18.43
CA GLU A 243 8.82 -6.28 19.85
C GLU A 243 8.80 -4.77 20.01
N ALA A 244 9.78 -4.09 19.42
CA ALA A 244 9.80 -2.62 19.39
C ALA A 244 8.68 -2.04 18.52
N PHE A 245 8.26 -2.73 17.45
CA PHE A 245 7.24 -2.28 16.50
C PHE A 245 6.10 -3.30 16.38
N PRO A 246 5.18 -3.39 17.37
CA PRO A 246 4.17 -4.44 17.46
C PRO A 246 3.10 -4.37 16.35
N CYS A 247 2.91 -3.25 15.67
CA CYS A 247 1.86 -3.06 14.66
C CYS A 247 1.95 -4.10 13.53
N LEU A 248 3.16 -4.49 13.10
CA LEU A 248 3.32 -5.55 12.11
C LEU A 248 2.82 -6.90 12.60
N ARG A 249 3.09 -7.25 13.86
CA ARG A 249 2.59 -8.48 14.49
C ARG A 249 1.08 -8.48 14.62
N ILE A 250 0.50 -7.35 15.03
CA ILE A 250 -0.96 -7.16 15.14
C ILE A 250 -1.64 -7.34 13.79
N ALA A 251 -1.12 -6.71 12.74
CA ALA A 251 -1.66 -6.85 11.39
C ALA A 251 -1.64 -8.32 10.90
N ARG A 252 -0.54 -9.04 11.16
CA ARG A 252 -0.46 -10.49 10.84
C ARG A 252 -1.47 -11.31 11.63
N GLN A 253 -1.72 -10.95 12.89
CA GLN A 253 -2.74 -11.62 13.70
C GLN A 253 -4.15 -11.36 13.15
N CYS A 254 -4.49 -10.12 12.81
CA CYS A 254 -5.77 -9.79 12.19
C CYS A 254 -5.97 -10.53 10.86
N ALA A 255 -4.91 -10.64 10.05
CA ALA A 255 -4.93 -11.41 8.81
C ALA A 255 -5.26 -12.90 9.03
N ARG A 256 -4.71 -13.53 10.10
CA ARG A 256 -5.02 -14.90 10.49
C ARG A 256 -6.45 -15.06 11.01
N THR A 257 -6.91 -14.10 11.79
CA THR A 257 -8.28 -14.11 12.33
C THR A 257 -9.32 -14.03 11.22
N GLY A 258 -9.05 -13.25 10.16
CA GLY A 258 -9.96 -13.10 9.03
C GLY A 258 -11.23 -12.31 9.37
N GLY A 259 -12.29 -12.54 8.59
CA GLY A 259 -13.55 -11.82 8.76
C GLY A 259 -13.36 -10.30 8.72
N THR A 260 -13.91 -9.58 9.71
CA THR A 260 -13.82 -8.13 9.83
C THR A 260 -12.59 -7.62 10.57
N ALA A 261 -11.72 -8.51 11.09
CA ALA A 261 -10.59 -8.12 11.94
C ALA A 261 -9.65 -7.11 11.26
N CYS A 262 -9.35 -7.30 9.97
CA CYS A 262 -8.50 -6.35 9.23
C CYS A 262 -9.17 -4.98 9.05
N ALA A 263 -10.48 -4.92 8.82
CA ALA A 263 -11.22 -3.66 8.69
C ALA A 263 -11.29 -2.91 10.03
N ILE A 264 -11.52 -3.63 11.13
CA ILE A 264 -11.52 -3.06 12.50
C ILE A 264 -10.13 -2.51 12.83
N MET A 265 -9.07 -3.28 12.56
CA MET A 265 -7.69 -2.83 12.77
C MET A 265 -7.38 -1.56 11.96
N ASN A 266 -7.79 -1.50 10.70
CA ASN A 266 -7.57 -0.31 9.87
C ASN A 266 -8.28 0.92 10.43
N GLY A 267 -9.56 0.81 10.83
CA GLY A 267 -10.31 1.91 11.45
C GLY A 267 -9.70 2.37 12.78
N ALA A 268 -9.24 1.43 13.60
CA ALA A 268 -8.52 1.73 14.84
C ALA A 268 -7.20 2.47 14.57
N ASN A 269 -6.44 2.02 13.56
CA ASN A 269 -5.20 2.68 13.16
C ASN A 269 -5.44 4.10 12.63
N GLU A 270 -6.42 4.31 11.77
CA GLU A 270 -6.77 5.65 11.26
C GLU A 270 -7.08 6.61 12.40
N THR A 271 -7.88 6.16 13.38
CA THR A 271 -8.21 6.94 14.58
C THR A 271 -6.95 7.22 15.42
N ALA A 272 -6.13 6.21 15.67
CA ALA A 272 -4.91 6.34 16.46
C ALA A 272 -3.93 7.34 15.82
N VAL A 273 -3.74 7.28 14.50
CA VAL A 273 -2.89 8.21 13.75
C VAL A 273 -3.42 9.64 13.84
N ALA A 274 -4.75 9.84 13.65
CA ALA A 274 -5.37 11.16 13.73
C ALA A 274 -5.16 11.80 15.10
N LEU A 275 -5.37 11.03 16.16
CA LEU A 275 -5.18 11.49 17.53
C LEU A 275 -3.70 11.75 17.87
N PHE A 276 -2.78 10.93 17.37
CA PHE A 276 -1.34 11.15 17.55
C PHE A 276 -0.88 12.45 16.87
N LEU A 277 -1.31 12.71 15.65
CA LEU A 277 -1.01 13.95 14.93
C LEU A 277 -1.55 15.21 15.64
N GLN A 278 -2.63 15.07 16.42
CA GLN A 278 -3.16 16.13 17.28
C GLN A 278 -2.43 16.23 18.63
N ALA A 279 -1.32 15.51 18.82
CA ALA A 279 -0.55 15.44 20.07
C ALA A 279 -1.40 14.98 21.29
N VAL A 280 -2.49 14.25 21.08
CA VAL A 280 -3.35 13.75 22.17
C VAL A 280 -2.77 12.50 22.83
N SER A 281 -1.78 11.81 22.19
CA SER A 281 -1.12 10.61 22.76
C SER A 281 0.16 10.22 22.00
N TYR A 282 0.92 9.32 22.60
CA TYR A 282 2.21 8.82 22.09
C TYR A 282 2.02 7.62 21.16
N THR A 283 2.88 7.46 20.14
CA THR A 283 2.78 6.49 19.05
C THR A 283 2.67 5.04 19.50
N HIS A 284 3.46 4.64 20.50
CA HIS A 284 3.57 3.24 20.94
C HIS A 284 2.47 2.83 21.92
N LEU A 285 2.04 3.74 22.82
CA LEU A 285 0.98 3.45 23.78
C LEU A 285 -0.36 3.16 23.08
N ARG A 286 -0.61 3.75 21.94
CA ARG A 286 -1.86 3.60 21.21
C ARG A 286 -1.96 2.35 20.36
N ALA A 287 -0.87 1.91 19.74
CA ALA A 287 -0.86 0.61 19.07
C ALA A 287 -1.23 -0.52 20.06
N HIS A 288 -0.82 -0.39 21.33
CA HIS A 288 -1.17 -1.36 22.37
C HIS A 288 -2.58 -1.20 22.94
N GLU A 289 -3.00 0.02 23.28
CA GLU A 289 -4.29 0.22 23.95
C GLU A 289 -5.49 0.08 23.01
N THR A 290 -5.37 0.55 21.76
CA THR A 290 -6.50 0.53 20.82
C THR A 290 -6.71 -0.86 20.20
N LEU A 291 -5.63 -1.62 19.97
CA LEU A 291 -5.68 -2.93 19.31
C LEU A 291 -5.63 -4.11 20.28
N ALA A 292 -5.20 -3.90 21.53
CA ALA A 292 -5.27 -4.93 22.58
C ALA A 292 -6.66 -5.06 23.21
N ASN A 293 -7.51 -4.05 23.02
CA ASN A 293 -8.90 -4.02 23.51
C ASN A 293 -9.94 -4.39 22.42
N LEU A 294 -9.51 -4.75 21.22
CA LEU A 294 -10.30 -5.32 20.14
C LEU A 294 -10.11 -6.85 20.08
#